data_80e18bb4e5d934d8d798ef82410fd9b0
#
_entry.id   80e18bb4e5d934d8d798ef82410fd9b0
#
_cell.length_a   1.000
_cell.length_b   1.000
_cell.length_c   1.000
_cell.angle_alpha   90.00
_cell.angle_beta   90.00
_cell.angle_gamma   90.00
#
_symmetry.space_group_name_H-M   'P 1'
#
loop_
_entity.id
_entity.type
_entity.pdbx_description
1 polymer ?
#
loop_
_entity_poly.entity_id
_entity_poly.type
_entity_poly.pdbx_seq_one_letter_code
_entity_poly.pdbx_strand_id
1 'polypeptide(L)'
;MNENKVTINEMIARMVAEARRLGYSESSIWTNIQPGLRAFAIYYDKKGISFYDPEITNEYVGFQRERLSRSEISDYHYRNIRSAANRLNEFYLTGTIHLKMPKHGTKYLLRAENERLIDRFLDYRNYGSNTRDDVVWVVRRYLHHFEVLGHESLEHVSVDDVREFILKTAAEVRTSSLHNILLYLKYFHIFLKETGIPAPDCTDLFSYKVYRDMPIQGYVTDEELERILAVIDTGSDMGKRDRAIILTAATTGLRACDLIRLRLSDIDWRKGEIRLCQKKTGRTVYVPLVKQTGAALQDYILNARPASDCPEVFLRAVAPKTAIANAVCIGSMFQQYQKKAGITRHAFDGKGFHGLRRRLAKKLLVTGTPLTTIAQILGHDDLKSSRQYLSLDTGNLKECALDFRGIPMERRELL
;
A
#
# COMPACT_ATOMS: atom_id res chain seq x y z
N MET A 1 10.31 -25.74 34.33
CA MET A 1 10.86 -25.39 33.01
C MET A 1 11.58 -24.06 33.19
N ASN A 2 12.92 -24.08 33.13
CA ASN A 2 13.72 -22.84 33.27
C ASN A 2 13.55 -22.01 32.01
N GLU A 3 12.64 -21.04 32.04
CA GLU A 3 12.64 -19.95 31.07
C GLU A 3 13.96 -19.19 31.21
N ASN A 4 14.79 -19.20 30.22
CA ASN A 4 16.03 -18.43 30.15
C ASN A 4 15.67 -16.94 30.28
N LYS A 5 15.66 -16.43 31.53
CA LYS A 5 15.45 -14.99 31.76
C LYS A 5 16.63 -14.22 31.19
N VAL A 6 16.42 -13.54 30.10
CA VAL A 6 17.40 -12.72 29.40
C VAL A 6 17.37 -11.32 29.99
N THR A 7 18.52 -10.75 30.33
CA THR A 7 18.59 -9.37 30.79
C THR A 7 18.32 -8.38 29.66
N ILE A 8 17.86 -7.17 29.99
CA ILE A 8 17.62 -6.12 28.97
C ILE A 8 18.88 -5.82 28.15
N ASN A 9 20.05 -5.78 28.78
CA ASN A 9 21.30 -5.51 28.08
C ASN A 9 21.70 -6.66 27.15
N GLU A 10 21.50 -7.89 27.59
CA GLU A 10 21.74 -9.08 26.77
C GLU A 10 20.75 -9.15 25.59
N MET A 11 19.46 -8.81 25.81
CA MET A 11 18.47 -8.71 24.75
C MET A 11 18.87 -7.70 23.69
N ILE A 12 19.31 -6.52 24.10
CA ILE A 12 19.80 -5.47 23.18
C ILE A 12 21.02 -5.97 22.41
N ALA A 13 21.98 -6.61 23.07
CA ALA A 13 23.19 -7.15 22.45
C ALA A 13 22.86 -8.22 21.40
N ARG A 14 21.96 -9.17 21.74
CA ARG A 14 21.49 -10.21 20.82
C ARG A 14 20.75 -9.61 19.62
N MET A 15 19.93 -8.59 19.84
CA MET A 15 19.22 -7.90 18.76
C MET A 15 20.17 -7.17 17.80
N VAL A 16 21.22 -6.52 18.34
CA VAL A 16 22.27 -5.88 17.52
C VAL A 16 23.07 -6.92 16.74
N ALA A 17 23.40 -8.07 17.36
CA ALA A 17 24.07 -9.16 16.67
C ALA A 17 23.22 -9.73 15.52
N GLU A 18 21.92 -9.89 15.73
CA GLU A 18 20.99 -10.32 14.69
C GLU A 18 20.91 -9.29 13.55
N ALA A 19 20.89 -7.99 13.87
CA ALA A 19 20.94 -6.96 12.84
C ALA A 19 22.19 -7.08 11.94
N ARG A 20 23.35 -7.35 12.55
CA ARG A 20 24.59 -7.62 11.79
C ARG A 20 24.46 -8.88 10.92
N ARG A 21 23.90 -9.95 11.48
CA ARG A 21 23.66 -11.21 10.75
C ARG A 21 22.75 -10.98 9.53
N LEU A 22 21.74 -10.13 9.67
CA LEU A 22 20.85 -9.73 8.58
C LEU A 22 21.48 -8.76 7.57
N GLY A 23 22.76 -8.39 7.76
CA GLY A 23 23.54 -7.56 6.83
C GLY A 23 23.29 -6.06 6.95
N TYR A 24 22.76 -5.57 8.10
CA TYR A 24 22.67 -4.13 8.33
C TYR A 24 24.09 -3.54 8.49
N SER A 25 24.33 -2.39 7.86
CA SER A 25 25.59 -1.66 8.08
C SER A 25 25.64 -1.10 9.51
N GLU A 26 26.87 -0.93 10.05
CA GLU A 26 27.06 -0.32 11.37
C GLU A 26 26.40 1.07 11.46
N SER A 27 26.47 1.87 10.40
CA SER A 27 25.77 3.15 10.32
C SER A 27 24.25 2.99 10.45
N SER A 28 23.65 1.99 9.77
CA SER A 28 22.22 1.72 9.89
C SER A 28 21.83 1.21 11.28
N ILE A 29 22.69 0.40 11.90
CA ILE A 29 22.48 -0.08 13.28
C ILE A 29 22.50 1.11 14.22
N TRP A 30 23.50 1.97 14.09
CA TRP A 30 23.64 3.17 14.92
C TRP A 30 22.47 4.16 14.74
N THR A 31 22.05 4.42 13.51
CA THR A 31 21.05 5.46 13.23
C THR A 31 19.59 4.99 13.35
N ASN A 32 19.30 3.71 13.07
CA ASN A 32 17.93 3.21 12.96
C ASN A 32 17.53 2.16 14.00
N ILE A 33 18.50 1.43 14.56
CA ILE A 33 18.22 0.33 15.50
C ILE A 33 18.53 0.75 16.94
N GLN A 34 19.71 1.30 17.20
CA GLN A 34 20.12 1.73 18.54
C GLN A 34 19.35 2.92 19.13
N PRO A 35 18.84 3.91 18.34
CA PRO A 35 18.07 4.98 18.93
C PRO A 35 16.86 4.43 19.70
N GLY A 36 16.74 4.86 20.94
CA GLY A 36 15.70 4.39 21.87
C GLY A 36 16.07 3.17 22.71
N LEU A 37 16.92 2.26 22.24
CA LEU A 37 17.30 1.08 23.05
C LEU A 37 18.00 1.46 24.34
N ARG A 38 18.89 2.44 24.31
CA ARG A 38 19.56 2.94 25.50
C ARG A 38 18.58 3.50 26.54
N ALA A 39 17.51 4.13 26.07
CA ALA A 39 16.48 4.65 26.98
C ALA A 39 15.76 3.53 27.75
N PHE A 40 15.54 2.37 27.11
CA PHE A 40 15.02 1.19 27.79
C PHE A 40 15.99 0.64 28.83
N ALA A 41 17.25 0.49 28.47
CA ALA A 41 18.27 0.04 29.45
C ALA A 41 18.29 0.93 30.70
N ILE A 42 18.27 2.25 30.53
CA ILE A 42 18.21 3.22 31.65
C ILE A 42 16.90 3.10 32.43
N TYR A 43 15.78 2.89 31.74
CA TYR A 43 14.47 2.77 32.40
C TYR A 43 14.38 1.51 33.27
N TYR A 44 14.85 0.37 32.77
CA TYR A 44 14.92 -0.90 33.50
C TYR A 44 15.83 -0.79 34.73
N ASP A 45 17.00 -0.17 34.56
CA ASP A 45 17.94 0.10 35.67
C ASP A 45 17.29 0.95 36.74
N LYS A 46 16.63 2.06 36.39
CA LYS A 46 15.91 2.92 37.34
C LYS A 46 14.79 2.19 38.14
N LYS A 47 14.18 1.21 37.49
CA LYS A 47 13.15 0.37 38.15
C LYS A 47 13.72 -0.81 38.95
N GLY A 48 15.03 -1.04 38.90
CA GLY A 48 15.68 -2.19 39.52
C GLY A 48 15.30 -3.53 38.89
N ILE A 49 14.89 -3.51 37.58
CA ILE A 49 14.48 -4.69 36.85
C ILE A 49 15.60 -5.13 35.91
N SER A 50 16.13 -6.33 36.17
CA SER A 50 17.25 -6.86 35.38
C SER A 50 16.81 -7.63 34.15
N PHE A 51 15.68 -8.32 34.19
CA PHE A 51 15.22 -9.19 33.08
C PHE A 51 14.26 -8.47 32.17
N TYR A 52 14.37 -8.81 30.88
CA TYR A 52 13.48 -8.26 29.87
C TYR A 52 12.03 -8.74 30.09
N ASP A 53 11.11 -7.78 30.03
CA ASP A 53 9.66 -8.00 30.12
C ASP A 53 8.93 -7.09 29.13
N PRO A 54 8.15 -7.66 28.18
CA PRO A 54 7.33 -6.88 27.25
C PRO A 54 6.38 -5.90 27.91
N GLU A 55 5.81 -6.25 29.10
CA GLU A 55 4.86 -5.39 29.82
C GLU A 55 5.55 -4.12 30.32
N ILE A 56 6.73 -4.26 30.91
CA ILE A 56 7.55 -3.12 31.36
C ILE A 56 7.98 -2.24 30.18
N THR A 57 8.32 -2.87 29.06
CA THR A 57 8.63 -2.14 27.81
C THR A 57 7.43 -1.33 27.33
N ASN A 58 6.23 -1.90 27.36
CA ASN A 58 5.00 -1.21 26.95
C ASN A 58 4.59 -0.12 27.94
N GLU A 59 4.79 -0.34 29.24
CA GLU A 59 4.59 0.67 30.29
C GLU A 59 5.43 1.93 30.01
N TYR A 60 6.71 1.74 29.67
CA TYR A 60 7.58 2.87 29.32
C TYR A 60 7.09 3.63 28.07
N VAL A 61 6.57 2.92 27.08
CA VAL A 61 5.96 3.57 25.91
C VAL A 61 4.73 4.39 26.29
N GLY A 62 3.88 3.85 27.18
CA GLY A 62 2.72 4.56 27.76
C GLY A 62 3.13 5.86 28.45
N PHE A 63 4.11 5.79 29.35
CA PHE A 63 4.68 6.96 30.03
C PHE A 63 5.20 8.01 29.04
N GLN A 64 5.94 7.61 28.00
CA GLN A 64 6.42 8.55 26.99
C GLN A 64 5.28 9.15 26.14
N ARG A 65 4.18 8.42 25.95
CA ARG A 65 2.98 8.93 25.28
C ARG A 65 2.31 10.06 26.07
N GLU A 66 2.23 9.91 27.39
CA GLU A 66 1.72 10.97 28.28
C GLU A 66 2.61 12.21 28.22
N ARG A 67 3.93 12.03 28.21
CA ARG A 67 4.87 13.14 28.06
C ARG A 67 4.71 13.87 26.73
N LEU A 68 4.45 13.11 25.66
CA LEU A 68 4.15 13.71 24.34
C LEU A 68 2.85 14.53 24.39
N SER A 69 1.80 14.03 25.05
CA SER A 69 0.52 14.76 25.16
C SER A 69 0.67 16.08 25.96
N ARG A 70 1.64 16.13 26.86
CA ARG A 70 2.01 17.35 27.62
C ARG A 70 3.06 18.21 26.90
N SER A 71 3.43 17.88 25.66
CA SER A 71 4.48 18.55 24.88
C SER A 71 5.87 18.59 25.56
N GLU A 72 6.16 17.65 26.47
CA GLU A 72 7.45 17.55 27.17
C GLU A 72 8.54 16.91 26.28
N ILE A 73 8.14 16.16 25.25
CA ILE A 73 9.03 15.52 24.30
C ILE A 73 8.52 15.74 22.87
N SER A 74 9.44 15.66 21.90
CA SER A 74 9.07 15.74 20.48
C SER A 74 8.42 14.45 19.98
N ASP A 75 7.57 14.57 18.95
CA ASP A 75 6.99 13.43 18.25
C ASP A 75 8.09 12.49 17.66
N TYR A 76 9.20 13.05 17.20
CA TYR A 76 10.36 12.28 16.74
C TYR A 76 10.94 11.40 17.85
N HIS A 77 11.12 11.94 19.05
CA HIS A 77 11.63 11.17 20.22
C HIS A 77 10.67 10.04 20.58
N TYR A 78 9.37 10.33 20.69
CA TYR A 78 8.36 9.32 20.97
C TYR A 78 8.33 8.19 19.92
N ARG A 79 8.41 8.53 18.63
CA ARG A 79 8.45 7.55 17.55
C ARG A 79 9.66 6.62 17.66
N ASN A 80 10.82 7.14 18.03
CA ASN A 80 12.03 6.34 18.23
C ASN A 80 11.87 5.35 19.37
N ILE A 81 11.34 5.79 20.52
CA ILE A 81 11.08 4.93 21.67
C ILE A 81 10.07 3.83 21.30
N ARG A 82 8.94 4.19 20.71
CA ARG A 82 7.94 3.21 20.28
C ARG A 82 8.49 2.22 19.25
N SER A 83 9.29 2.68 18.33
CA SER A 83 9.94 1.81 17.33
C SER A 83 10.92 0.82 17.97
N ALA A 84 11.68 1.28 18.96
CA ALA A 84 12.60 0.42 19.71
C ALA A 84 11.86 -0.62 20.54
N ALA A 85 10.77 -0.23 21.22
CA ALA A 85 9.92 -1.15 21.97
C ALA A 85 9.35 -2.27 21.09
N ASN A 86 8.79 -1.89 19.95
CA ASN A 86 8.21 -2.87 19.03
C ASN A 86 9.26 -3.87 18.53
N ARG A 87 10.48 -3.41 18.24
CA ARG A 87 11.58 -4.29 17.80
C ARG A 87 12.04 -5.21 18.92
N LEU A 88 12.12 -4.72 20.15
CA LEU A 88 12.48 -5.54 21.33
C LEU A 88 11.43 -6.63 21.55
N ASN A 89 10.14 -6.25 21.58
CA ASN A 89 9.04 -7.19 21.76
C ASN A 89 8.99 -8.24 20.64
N GLU A 90 9.16 -7.81 19.40
CA GLU A 90 9.17 -8.71 18.23
C GLU A 90 10.36 -9.67 18.28
N PHE A 91 11.55 -9.14 18.58
CA PHE A 91 12.77 -9.95 18.71
C PHE A 91 12.66 -10.96 19.86
N TYR A 92 12.06 -10.57 20.97
CA TYR A 92 11.79 -11.48 22.11
C TYR A 92 10.88 -12.65 21.70
N LEU A 93 9.87 -12.38 20.88
CA LEU A 93 8.90 -13.39 20.43
C LEU A 93 9.41 -14.27 19.30
N THR A 94 10.22 -13.71 18.39
CA THR A 94 10.55 -14.37 17.11
C THR A 94 12.03 -14.70 16.94
N GLY A 95 12.91 -14.15 17.79
CA GLY A 95 14.36 -14.28 17.66
C GLY A 95 14.96 -13.56 16.46
N THR A 96 14.17 -12.80 15.70
CA THR A 96 14.65 -12.07 14.51
C THR A 96 14.05 -10.67 14.43
N ILE A 97 14.67 -9.81 13.61
CA ILE A 97 14.20 -8.44 13.39
C ILE A 97 13.43 -8.40 12.07
N HIS A 98 12.14 -8.12 12.13
CA HIS A 98 11.33 -7.86 10.95
C HIS A 98 11.24 -6.36 10.69
N LEU A 99 11.24 -5.96 9.42
CA LEU A 99 11.13 -4.54 9.03
C LEU A 99 9.69 -4.04 8.97
N LYS A 100 8.73 -4.91 9.27
CA LYS A 100 7.33 -4.52 9.31
C LYS A 100 7.10 -3.69 10.57
N MET A 101 7.27 -2.37 10.44
CA MET A 101 6.85 -1.46 11.50
C MET A 101 5.37 -1.71 11.77
N PRO A 102 4.95 -1.89 13.02
CA PRO A 102 3.54 -1.88 13.34
C PRO A 102 2.93 -0.60 12.77
N LYS A 103 1.79 -0.72 12.15
CA LYS A 103 1.05 0.46 11.67
C LYS A 103 0.93 1.45 12.82
N HIS A 104 1.11 2.74 12.55
CA HIS A 104 0.86 3.78 13.55
C HIS A 104 -0.42 3.46 14.30
N GLY A 105 -0.41 3.64 15.62
CA GLY A 105 -1.61 3.45 16.44
C GLY A 105 -2.80 4.12 15.76
N THR A 106 -3.92 3.46 15.76
CA THR A 106 -5.08 3.90 14.99
C THR A 106 -5.49 5.29 15.46
N LYS A 107 -5.76 6.19 14.52
CA LYS A 107 -6.32 7.53 14.79
C LYS A 107 -7.62 7.43 15.61
N TYR A 108 -8.32 6.31 15.46
CA TYR A 108 -9.62 6.04 16.07
C TYR A 108 -9.46 4.96 17.14
N LEU A 109 -9.26 5.36 18.37
CA LEU A 109 -9.21 4.45 19.51
C LEU A 109 -10.64 4.05 19.88
N LEU A 110 -10.86 2.77 20.15
CA LEU A 110 -12.15 2.21 20.50
C LEU A 110 -12.10 1.52 21.87
N ARG A 111 -13.26 1.39 22.50
CA ARG A 111 -13.45 0.50 23.64
C ARG A 111 -13.21 -0.95 23.23
N ALA A 112 -12.81 -1.78 24.18
CA ALA A 112 -12.48 -3.19 23.93
C ALA A 112 -13.63 -3.97 23.28
N GLU A 113 -14.87 -3.63 23.58
CA GLU A 113 -16.07 -4.26 23.01
C GLU A 113 -16.20 -4.00 21.51
N ASN A 114 -15.98 -2.76 21.10
CA ASN A 114 -16.03 -2.38 19.68
C ASN A 114 -14.84 -2.95 18.89
N GLU A 115 -13.67 -3.13 19.52
CA GLU A 115 -12.57 -3.86 18.89
C GLU A 115 -12.97 -5.33 18.63
N ARG A 116 -13.56 -6.02 19.62
CA ARG A 116 -14.05 -7.38 19.46
C ARG A 116 -15.16 -7.48 18.40
N LEU A 117 -16.00 -6.45 18.28
CA LEU A 117 -17.06 -6.39 17.28
C LEU A 117 -16.48 -6.34 15.86
N ILE A 118 -15.41 -5.56 15.66
CA ILE A 118 -14.67 -5.54 14.40
C ILE A 118 -14.09 -6.91 14.07
N ASP A 119 -13.45 -7.58 15.03
CA ASP A 119 -12.86 -8.91 14.82
C ASP A 119 -13.94 -9.93 14.43
N ARG A 120 -15.09 -9.94 15.12
CA ARG A 120 -16.24 -10.79 14.76
C ARG A 120 -16.77 -10.52 13.35
N PHE A 121 -16.84 -9.25 12.94
CA PHE A 121 -17.23 -8.88 11.58
C PHE A 121 -16.22 -9.37 10.53
N LEU A 122 -14.95 -9.29 10.81
CA LEU A 122 -13.90 -9.74 9.91
C LEU A 122 -13.90 -11.28 9.77
N ASP A 123 -14.23 -12.01 10.83
CA ASP A 123 -14.36 -13.46 10.80
C ASP A 123 -15.64 -13.90 10.07
N TYR A 124 -16.72 -13.13 10.21
CA TYR A 124 -17.98 -13.38 9.47
C TYR A 124 -17.79 -13.23 7.94
N ARG A 125 -16.93 -12.31 7.50
CA ARG A 125 -16.62 -12.10 6.07
C ARG A 125 -15.14 -12.27 5.80
N ASN A 126 -14.81 -13.25 4.99
CA ASN A 126 -13.43 -13.50 4.59
C ASN A 126 -12.93 -12.46 3.57
N TYR A 127 -12.36 -11.36 4.07
CA TYR A 127 -11.77 -10.32 3.23
C TYR A 127 -10.31 -10.63 2.89
N GLY A 128 -9.90 -10.38 1.65
CA GLY A 128 -8.47 -10.35 1.30
C GLY A 128 -7.70 -9.28 2.10
N SER A 129 -6.41 -9.52 2.35
CA SER A 129 -5.60 -8.72 3.29
C SER A 129 -5.68 -7.20 3.10
N ASN A 130 -5.65 -6.70 1.87
CA ASN A 130 -5.72 -5.26 1.60
C ASN A 130 -7.12 -4.69 1.87
N THR A 131 -8.17 -5.42 1.47
CA THR A 131 -9.57 -5.03 1.74
C THR A 131 -9.87 -5.08 3.23
N ARG A 132 -9.31 -6.05 3.97
CA ARG A 132 -9.44 -6.15 5.42
C ARG A 132 -8.98 -4.85 6.12
N ASP A 133 -7.84 -4.31 5.72
CA ASP A 133 -7.31 -3.05 6.27
C ASP A 133 -8.25 -1.86 6.02
N ASP A 134 -8.81 -1.77 4.82
CA ASP A 134 -9.76 -0.70 4.44
C ASP A 134 -11.06 -0.83 5.23
N VAL A 135 -11.59 -2.05 5.38
CA VAL A 135 -12.79 -2.35 6.16
C VAL A 135 -12.59 -2.00 7.62
N VAL A 136 -11.47 -2.43 8.23
CA VAL A 136 -11.12 -2.08 9.62
C VAL A 136 -11.09 -0.57 9.81
N TRP A 137 -10.46 0.16 8.89
CA TRP A 137 -10.38 1.61 8.98
C TRP A 137 -11.77 2.27 8.94
N VAL A 138 -12.63 1.81 8.03
CA VAL A 138 -13.99 2.36 7.86
C VAL A 138 -14.86 2.07 9.09
N VAL A 139 -14.93 0.81 9.52
CA VAL A 139 -15.78 0.40 10.65
C VAL A 139 -15.27 1.04 11.95
N ARG A 140 -13.96 1.10 12.14
CA ARG A 140 -13.33 1.75 13.30
C ARG A 140 -13.68 3.23 13.37
N ARG A 141 -13.60 3.95 12.25
CA ARG A 141 -13.98 5.37 12.16
C ARG A 141 -15.47 5.57 12.48
N TYR A 142 -16.33 4.66 12.01
CA TYR A 142 -17.76 4.68 12.26
C TYR A 142 -18.08 4.49 13.75
N LEU A 143 -17.55 3.45 14.36
CA LEU A 143 -17.75 3.16 15.78
C LEU A 143 -17.18 4.27 16.69
N HIS A 144 -15.98 4.76 16.37
CA HIS A 144 -15.35 5.86 17.10
C HIS A 144 -16.19 7.13 17.08
N HIS A 145 -16.85 7.43 15.97
CA HIS A 145 -17.72 8.61 15.86
C HIS A 145 -18.82 8.57 16.93
N PHE A 146 -19.48 7.43 17.11
CA PHE A 146 -20.55 7.28 18.10
C PHE A 146 -20.02 7.21 19.53
N GLU A 147 -18.88 6.59 19.77
CA GLU A 147 -18.24 6.64 21.08
C GLU A 147 -17.90 8.08 21.53
N VAL A 148 -17.45 8.92 20.61
CA VAL A 148 -17.17 10.34 20.88
C VAL A 148 -18.45 11.13 21.17
N LEU A 149 -19.58 10.75 20.55
CA LEU A 149 -20.90 11.33 20.84
C LEU A 149 -21.49 10.84 22.17
N GLY A 150 -20.83 9.89 22.86
CA GLY A 150 -21.25 9.38 24.15
C GLY A 150 -22.15 8.14 24.09
N HIS A 151 -22.37 7.55 22.89
CA HIS A 151 -23.13 6.32 22.78
C HIS A 151 -22.34 5.13 23.33
N GLU A 152 -22.92 4.40 24.25
CA GLU A 152 -22.28 3.21 24.85
C GLU A 152 -22.40 1.99 23.93
N SER A 153 -23.49 1.90 23.18
CA SER A 153 -23.72 0.84 22.19
C SER A 153 -24.41 1.39 20.94
N LEU A 154 -24.40 0.61 19.84
CA LEU A 154 -25.09 0.96 18.60
C LEU A 154 -26.62 0.91 18.75
N GLU A 155 -27.16 0.28 19.79
CA GLU A 155 -28.58 0.22 20.10
C GLU A 155 -29.17 1.62 20.33
N HIS A 156 -28.38 2.53 20.91
CA HIS A 156 -28.80 3.90 21.23
C HIS A 156 -28.53 4.90 20.08
N VAL A 157 -27.97 4.45 18.97
CA VAL A 157 -27.71 5.27 17.79
C VAL A 157 -28.99 5.35 16.95
N SER A 158 -29.42 6.56 16.62
CA SER A 158 -30.57 6.77 15.75
C SER A 158 -30.20 6.70 14.26
N VAL A 159 -31.19 6.53 13.40
CA VAL A 159 -31.03 6.58 11.94
C VAL A 159 -30.52 7.97 11.49
N ASP A 160 -30.91 9.04 12.19
CA ASP A 160 -30.50 10.39 11.88
C ASP A 160 -29.02 10.63 12.25
N ASP A 161 -28.52 10.04 13.34
CA ASP A 161 -27.10 10.07 13.68
C ASP A 161 -26.24 9.40 12.62
N VAL A 162 -26.73 8.28 12.07
CA VAL A 162 -26.04 7.59 10.96
C VAL A 162 -26.06 8.45 9.69
N ARG A 163 -27.16 9.14 9.40
CA ARG A 163 -27.26 10.06 8.27
C ARG A 163 -26.27 11.21 8.41
N GLU A 164 -26.18 11.81 9.59
CA GLU A 164 -25.23 12.88 9.88
C GLU A 164 -23.77 12.41 9.69
N PHE A 165 -23.42 11.23 10.19
CA PHE A 165 -22.10 10.63 9.95
C PHE A 165 -21.79 10.50 8.45
N ILE A 166 -22.77 10.04 7.64
CA ILE A 166 -22.61 9.89 6.18
C ILE A 166 -22.36 11.26 5.54
N LEU A 167 -23.15 12.28 5.87
CA LEU A 167 -23.03 13.63 5.33
C LEU A 167 -21.68 14.25 5.68
N LYS A 168 -21.28 14.15 6.94
CA LYS A 168 -19.95 14.63 7.40
C LYS A 168 -18.81 13.90 6.68
N THR A 169 -18.93 12.58 6.54
CA THR A 169 -17.96 11.78 5.81
C THR A 169 -17.90 12.15 4.33
N ALA A 170 -19.05 12.40 3.69
CA ALA A 170 -19.13 12.82 2.29
C ALA A 170 -18.44 14.16 2.03
N ALA A 171 -18.48 15.08 2.98
CA ALA A 171 -17.78 16.37 2.88
C ALA A 171 -16.24 16.23 3.01
N GLU A 172 -15.76 15.19 3.70
CA GLU A 172 -14.33 15.00 3.97
C GLU A 172 -13.62 14.11 2.94
N VAL A 173 -14.36 13.23 2.24
CA VAL A 173 -13.77 12.24 1.35
C VAL A 173 -14.24 12.43 -0.09
N ARG A 174 -13.48 11.86 -1.02
CA ARG A 174 -13.87 11.84 -2.43
C ARG A 174 -15.05 10.92 -2.67
N THR A 175 -15.82 11.24 -3.69
CA THR A 175 -16.98 10.46 -4.16
C THR A 175 -16.63 8.97 -4.39
N SER A 176 -15.46 8.69 -4.99
CA SER A 176 -15.00 7.30 -5.20
C SER A 176 -14.68 6.57 -3.90
N SER A 177 -14.15 7.26 -2.90
CA SER A 177 -13.88 6.70 -1.57
C SER A 177 -15.16 6.54 -0.76
N LEU A 178 -16.08 7.49 -0.86
CA LEU A 178 -17.40 7.43 -0.21
C LEU A 178 -18.16 6.18 -0.62
N HIS A 179 -18.15 5.82 -1.92
CA HIS A 179 -18.80 4.60 -2.39
C HIS A 179 -18.30 3.35 -1.66
N ASN A 180 -16.99 3.21 -1.47
CA ASN A 180 -16.43 2.06 -0.77
C ASN A 180 -16.75 2.10 0.73
N ILE A 181 -16.74 3.29 1.35
CA ILE A 181 -17.13 3.47 2.75
C ILE A 181 -18.57 3.01 2.96
N LEU A 182 -19.50 3.49 2.14
CA LEU A 182 -20.91 3.09 2.22
C LEU A 182 -21.08 1.58 2.00
N LEU A 183 -20.37 0.99 1.04
CA LEU A 183 -20.42 -0.44 0.79
C LEU A 183 -19.95 -1.26 1.99
N TYR A 184 -18.86 -0.86 2.65
CA TYR A 184 -18.34 -1.58 3.82
C TYR A 184 -19.27 -1.41 5.03
N LEU A 185 -19.86 -0.24 5.23
CA LEU A 185 -20.85 -0.01 6.27
C LEU A 185 -22.14 -0.77 6.01
N LYS A 186 -22.61 -0.85 4.75
CA LYS A 186 -23.74 -1.71 4.38
C LYS A 186 -23.51 -3.15 4.82
N TYR A 187 -22.34 -3.71 4.50
CA TYR A 187 -22.01 -5.07 4.91
C TYR A 187 -21.88 -5.23 6.42
N PHE A 188 -21.39 -4.22 7.11
CA PHE A 188 -21.31 -4.22 8.56
C PHE A 188 -22.73 -4.24 9.18
N HIS A 189 -23.65 -3.42 8.69
CA HIS A 189 -25.05 -3.43 9.18
C HIS A 189 -25.82 -4.72 8.84
N ILE A 190 -25.54 -5.34 7.69
CA ILE A 190 -26.05 -6.67 7.39
C ILE A 190 -25.56 -7.68 8.42
N PHE A 191 -24.27 -7.67 8.74
CA PHE A 191 -23.70 -8.53 9.78
C PHE A 191 -24.36 -8.29 11.15
N LEU A 192 -24.56 -7.04 11.59
CA LEU A 192 -25.21 -6.72 12.85
C LEU A 192 -26.63 -7.32 12.89
N LYS A 193 -27.39 -7.15 11.81
CA LYS A 193 -28.75 -7.66 11.68
C LYS A 193 -28.80 -9.19 11.72
N GLU A 194 -27.96 -9.87 10.95
CA GLU A 194 -27.93 -11.33 10.86
C GLU A 194 -27.41 -12.01 12.13
N THR A 195 -26.57 -11.31 12.90
CA THR A 195 -26.07 -11.84 14.19
C THR A 195 -26.87 -11.39 15.40
N GLY A 196 -27.99 -10.66 15.19
CA GLY A 196 -28.86 -10.20 16.27
C GLY A 196 -28.25 -9.15 17.19
N ILE A 197 -27.22 -8.43 16.73
CA ILE A 197 -26.61 -7.35 17.52
C ILE A 197 -27.48 -6.09 17.36
N PRO A 198 -27.96 -5.50 18.47
CA PRO A 198 -28.82 -4.33 18.41
C PRO A 198 -28.13 -3.15 17.72
N ALA A 199 -28.78 -2.62 16.67
CA ALA A 199 -28.31 -1.47 15.93
C ALA A 199 -29.48 -0.90 15.11
N PRO A 200 -29.44 0.38 14.68
CA PRO A 200 -30.50 0.96 13.84
C PRO A 200 -30.60 0.25 12.50
N ASP A 201 -31.83 0.00 12.05
CA ASP A 201 -32.07 -0.53 10.69
C ASP A 201 -31.96 0.62 9.67
N CYS A 202 -30.74 0.80 9.19
CA CYS A 202 -30.39 1.86 8.23
C CYS A 202 -29.67 1.32 6.99
N THR A 203 -29.82 0.03 6.68
CA THR A 203 -29.16 -0.63 5.54
C THR A 203 -29.41 0.11 4.23
N ASP A 204 -30.60 0.70 4.07
CA ASP A 204 -30.99 1.45 2.88
C ASP A 204 -30.21 2.77 2.72
N LEU A 205 -29.80 3.41 3.83
CA LEU A 205 -28.96 4.61 3.79
C LEU A 205 -27.62 4.36 3.10
N PHE A 206 -27.10 3.14 3.12
CA PHE A 206 -25.86 2.76 2.47
C PHE A 206 -26.03 2.29 1.03
N SER A 207 -27.27 2.24 0.52
CA SER A 207 -27.58 1.74 -0.83
C SER A 207 -27.62 2.84 -1.88
N TYR A 208 -27.34 4.09 -1.51
CA TYR A 208 -27.32 5.20 -2.45
C TYR A 208 -26.29 4.98 -3.55
N LYS A 209 -26.72 5.19 -4.80
CA LYS A 209 -25.80 5.29 -5.93
C LYS A 209 -25.03 6.59 -5.82
N VAL A 210 -23.81 6.50 -5.29
CA VAL A 210 -22.87 7.60 -5.38
C VAL A 210 -22.44 7.73 -6.84
N TYR A 211 -22.70 8.89 -7.46
CA TYR A 211 -22.21 9.17 -8.81
C TYR A 211 -20.66 9.09 -8.79
N ARG A 212 -20.13 8.20 -9.63
CA ARG A 212 -18.70 8.09 -9.80
C ARG A 212 -18.28 9.02 -10.93
N ASP A 213 -17.68 10.11 -10.58
CA ASP A 213 -16.91 10.86 -11.55
C ASP A 213 -15.79 9.95 -12.08
N MET A 214 -15.75 9.74 -13.38
CA MET A 214 -14.73 8.93 -14.06
C MET A 214 -13.84 9.87 -14.88
N PRO A 215 -12.96 10.63 -14.22
CA PRO A 215 -12.07 11.53 -14.95
C PRO A 215 -11.18 10.72 -15.88
N ILE A 216 -10.88 11.28 -17.06
CA ILE A 216 -9.89 10.73 -17.97
C ILE A 216 -8.55 10.73 -17.23
N GLN A 217 -8.07 9.56 -16.87
CA GLN A 217 -6.80 9.42 -16.18
C GLN A 217 -5.66 9.47 -17.19
N GLY A 218 -4.70 10.36 -16.96
CA GLY A 218 -3.49 10.42 -17.76
C GLY A 218 -2.62 9.16 -17.65
N TYR A 219 -1.59 9.11 -18.44
CA TYR A 219 -0.59 8.04 -18.50
C TYR A 219 0.81 8.65 -18.58
N VAL A 220 1.83 7.85 -18.36
CA VAL A 220 3.23 8.26 -18.57
C VAL A 220 3.50 8.25 -20.08
N THR A 221 3.95 9.37 -20.66
CA THR A 221 4.26 9.45 -22.10
C THR A 221 5.58 8.75 -22.42
N ASP A 222 5.87 8.56 -23.71
CA ASP A 222 7.14 7.95 -24.14
C ASP A 222 8.32 8.85 -23.76
N GLU A 223 8.19 10.16 -23.97
CA GLU A 223 9.20 11.17 -23.62
C GLU A 223 9.44 11.23 -22.11
N GLU A 224 8.37 11.15 -21.31
CA GLU A 224 8.49 11.09 -19.86
C GLU A 224 9.21 9.82 -19.40
N LEU A 225 8.90 8.67 -20.01
CA LEU A 225 9.57 7.40 -19.70
C LEU A 225 11.06 7.45 -20.05
N GLU A 226 11.41 8.00 -21.20
CA GLU A 226 12.82 8.17 -21.63
C GLU A 226 13.58 9.07 -20.66
N ARG A 227 13.00 10.20 -20.24
CA ARG A 227 13.59 11.10 -19.25
C ARG A 227 13.77 10.40 -17.90
N ILE A 228 12.81 9.59 -17.47
CA ILE A 228 12.91 8.80 -16.23
C ILE A 228 14.06 7.81 -16.34
N LEU A 229 14.16 7.06 -17.44
CA LEU A 229 15.20 6.07 -17.63
C LEU A 229 16.61 6.70 -17.75
N ALA A 230 16.71 7.92 -18.27
CA ALA A 230 17.96 8.65 -18.41
C ALA A 230 18.57 9.11 -17.06
N VAL A 231 17.75 9.35 -16.04
CA VAL A 231 18.21 9.81 -14.73
C VAL A 231 18.50 8.66 -13.74
N ILE A 232 18.35 7.41 -14.19
CA ILE A 232 18.64 6.23 -13.37
C ILE A 232 20.15 5.94 -13.47
N ASP A 233 20.83 5.96 -12.33
CA ASP A 233 22.23 5.58 -12.23
C ASP A 233 22.39 4.05 -12.36
N THR A 234 22.67 3.58 -13.57
CA THR A 234 22.90 2.15 -13.85
C THR A 234 24.26 1.63 -13.39
N GLY A 235 25.13 2.46 -12.86
CA GLY A 235 26.35 2.04 -12.18
C GLY A 235 26.10 1.44 -10.80
N SER A 236 24.97 1.75 -10.18
CA SER A 236 24.58 1.24 -8.87
C SER A 236 23.66 0.02 -8.94
N ASP A 237 23.79 -0.90 -7.97
CA ASP A 237 22.93 -2.10 -7.86
C ASP A 237 21.44 -1.71 -7.77
N MET A 238 21.15 -0.64 -7.02
CA MET A 238 19.80 -0.12 -6.86
C MET A 238 19.26 0.43 -8.17
N GLY A 239 20.07 1.18 -8.92
CA GLY A 239 19.65 1.72 -10.21
C GLY A 239 19.42 0.65 -11.26
N LYS A 240 20.24 -0.40 -11.32
CA LYS A 240 20.02 -1.57 -12.20
C LYS A 240 18.70 -2.25 -11.88
N ARG A 241 18.39 -2.48 -10.58
CA ARG A 241 17.12 -3.03 -10.13
C ARG A 241 15.95 -2.16 -10.56
N ASP A 242 16.01 -0.87 -10.26
CA ASP A 242 14.91 0.07 -10.48
C ASP A 242 14.63 0.26 -11.97
N ARG A 243 15.69 0.30 -12.79
CA ARG A 243 15.57 0.30 -14.25
C ARG A 243 14.87 -0.96 -14.76
N ALA A 244 15.26 -2.15 -14.27
CA ALA A 244 14.63 -3.41 -14.64
C ALA A 244 13.15 -3.44 -14.25
N ILE A 245 12.79 -2.96 -13.05
CA ILE A 245 11.38 -2.85 -12.60
C ILE A 245 10.57 -1.95 -13.54
N ILE A 246 11.08 -0.75 -13.85
CA ILE A 246 10.36 0.24 -14.68
C ILE A 246 10.18 -0.26 -16.10
N LEU A 247 11.23 -0.82 -16.72
CA LEU A 247 11.16 -1.39 -18.07
C LEU A 247 10.20 -2.58 -18.14
N THR A 248 10.26 -3.49 -17.15
CA THR A 248 9.33 -4.61 -17.08
C THR A 248 7.88 -4.12 -17.00
N ALA A 249 7.60 -3.15 -16.13
CA ALA A 249 6.25 -2.57 -16.03
C ALA A 249 5.80 -1.89 -17.32
N ALA A 250 6.68 -1.13 -17.96
CA ALA A 250 6.37 -0.34 -19.17
C ALA A 250 6.08 -1.21 -20.40
N THR A 251 6.72 -2.39 -20.49
CA THR A 251 6.60 -3.29 -21.64
C THR A 251 5.59 -4.42 -21.47
N THR A 252 5.37 -4.87 -20.23
CA THR A 252 4.43 -5.96 -19.92
C THR A 252 3.10 -5.49 -19.35
N GLY A 253 3.04 -4.26 -18.83
CA GLY A 253 1.88 -3.73 -18.14
C GLY A 253 1.58 -4.41 -16.80
N LEU A 254 2.50 -5.19 -16.23
CA LEU A 254 2.31 -5.86 -14.95
C LEU A 254 2.05 -4.85 -13.82
N ARG A 255 1.21 -5.24 -12.86
CA ARG A 255 0.95 -4.42 -11.68
C ARG A 255 2.14 -4.46 -10.72
N ALA A 256 2.34 -3.42 -9.94
CA ALA A 256 3.42 -3.37 -8.95
C ALA A 256 3.39 -4.58 -7.98
N CYS A 257 2.20 -5.04 -7.57
CA CYS A 257 2.05 -6.22 -6.71
C CYS A 257 2.44 -7.54 -7.41
N ASP A 258 2.35 -7.61 -8.73
CA ASP A 258 2.76 -8.77 -9.51
C ASP A 258 4.27 -8.74 -9.74
N LEU A 259 4.85 -7.56 -9.99
CA LEU A 259 6.30 -7.37 -10.15
C LEU A 259 7.10 -7.77 -8.91
N ILE A 260 6.67 -7.34 -7.71
CA ILE A 260 7.39 -7.72 -6.47
C ILE A 260 7.32 -9.22 -6.17
N ARG A 261 6.43 -9.94 -6.82
CA ARG A 261 6.25 -11.40 -6.67
C ARG A 261 6.77 -12.20 -7.86
N LEU A 262 7.27 -11.51 -8.88
CA LEU A 262 7.87 -12.15 -10.04
C LEU A 262 9.07 -12.99 -9.58
N ARG A 263 9.05 -14.28 -9.89
CA ARG A 263 10.10 -15.24 -9.54
C ARG A 263 11.08 -15.43 -10.68
N LEU A 264 12.29 -15.87 -10.35
CA LEU A 264 13.29 -16.24 -11.35
C LEU A 264 12.77 -17.35 -12.29
N SER A 265 11.99 -18.30 -11.75
CA SER A 265 11.35 -19.38 -12.51
C SER A 265 10.23 -18.94 -13.44
N ASP A 266 9.70 -17.71 -13.29
CA ASP A 266 8.63 -17.19 -14.12
C ASP A 266 9.16 -16.65 -15.46
N ILE A 267 10.48 -16.52 -15.61
CA ILE A 267 11.14 -15.98 -16.81
C ILE A 267 11.65 -17.16 -17.66
N ASP A 268 11.01 -17.37 -18.80
CA ASP A 268 11.51 -18.29 -19.82
C ASP A 268 12.40 -17.52 -20.82
N TRP A 269 13.70 -17.58 -20.54
CA TRP A 269 14.71 -16.90 -21.37
C TRP A 269 14.80 -17.46 -22.80
N ARG A 270 14.50 -18.77 -22.97
CA ARG A 270 14.57 -19.44 -24.28
C ARG A 270 13.41 -19.04 -25.17
N LYS A 271 12.20 -18.96 -24.59
CA LYS A 271 11.01 -18.52 -25.31
C LYS A 271 10.89 -17.00 -25.38
N GLY A 272 11.65 -16.26 -24.57
CA GLY A 272 11.53 -14.81 -24.48
C GLY A 272 10.17 -14.37 -23.90
N GLU A 273 9.70 -15.04 -22.85
CA GLU A 273 8.41 -14.74 -22.23
C GLU A 273 8.48 -14.76 -20.70
N ILE A 274 7.58 -14.04 -20.06
CA ILE A 274 7.32 -14.10 -18.63
C ILE A 274 5.95 -14.74 -18.42
N ARG A 275 5.89 -15.78 -17.59
CA ARG A 275 4.67 -16.46 -17.19
C ARG A 275 4.43 -16.26 -15.70
N LEU A 276 3.34 -15.61 -15.31
CA LEU A 276 3.02 -15.46 -13.89
C LEU A 276 1.51 -15.49 -13.62
N CYS A 277 1.16 -15.91 -12.41
CA CYS A 277 -0.20 -15.84 -11.88
C CYS A 277 -0.39 -14.49 -11.17
N GLN A 278 -1.30 -13.65 -11.69
CA GLN A 278 -1.58 -12.31 -11.13
C GLN A 278 -2.26 -12.41 -9.75
N LYS A 279 -1.75 -11.67 -8.76
CA LYS A 279 -2.27 -11.68 -7.39
C LYS A 279 -3.74 -11.24 -7.30
N LYS A 280 -4.13 -10.24 -8.09
CA LYS A 280 -5.46 -9.61 -7.97
C LYS A 280 -6.56 -10.43 -8.63
N THR A 281 -6.26 -11.12 -9.72
CA THR A 281 -7.25 -11.81 -10.57
C THR A 281 -7.11 -13.33 -10.54
N GLY A 282 -6.01 -13.86 -9.99
CA GLY A 282 -5.71 -15.30 -10.03
C GLY A 282 -5.41 -15.85 -11.43
N ARG A 283 -5.38 -14.99 -12.47
CA ARG A 283 -5.13 -15.41 -13.85
C ARG A 283 -3.66 -15.56 -14.15
N THR A 284 -3.32 -16.62 -14.83
CA THR A 284 -1.98 -16.78 -15.44
C THR A 284 -1.93 -15.95 -16.71
N VAL A 285 -0.92 -15.08 -16.80
CA VAL A 285 -0.64 -14.27 -18.00
C VAL A 285 0.71 -14.67 -18.58
N TYR A 286 0.77 -14.61 -19.90
CA TYR A 286 1.99 -14.80 -20.69
C TYR A 286 2.29 -13.47 -21.38
N VAL A 287 3.42 -12.87 -21.07
CA VAL A 287 3.80 -11.57 -21.64
C VAL A 287 5.17 -11.68 -22.29
N PRO A 288 5.36 -11.09 -23.48
CA PRO A 288 6.63 -11.16 -24.19
C PRO A 288 7.72 -10.42 -23.43
N LEU A 289 8.92 -11.01 -23.42
CA LEU A 289 10.13 -10.39 -22.88
C LEU A 289 10.87 -9.68 -24.02
N VAL A 290 10.59 -8.39 -24.22
CA VAL A 290 11.26 -7.60 -25.26
C VAL A 290 12.75 -7.41 -24.94
N LYS A 291 13.59 -7.29 -25.97
CA LYS A 291 15.05 -7.25 -25.88
C LYS A 291 15.56 -6.25 -24.82
N GLN A 292 15.03 -5.04 -24.80
CA GLN A 292 15.45 -4.00 -23.84
C GLN A 292 15.16 -4.40 -22.38
N THR A 293 13.99 -5.00 -22.12
CA THR A 293 13.60 -5.46 -20.79
C THR A 293 14.41 -6.69 -20.39
N GLY A 294 14.62 -7.63 -21.31
CA GLY A 294 15.45 -8.80 -21.09
C GLY A 294 16.88 -8.43 -20.70
N ALA A 295 17.49 -7.50 -21.42
CA ALA A 295 18.83 -7.00 -21.11
C ALA A 295 18.90 -6.34 -19.72
N ALA A 296 17.91 -5.54 -19.35
CA ALA A 296 17.88 -4.89 -18.03
C ALA A 296 17.66 -5.90 -16.89
N LEU A 297 16.81 -6.90 -17.09
CA LEU A 297 16.62 -7.99 -16.12
C LEU A 297 17.89 -8.83 -15.98
N GLN A 298 18.53 -9.18 -17.09
CA GLN A 298 19.79 -9.94 -17.10
C GLN A 298 20.88 -9.16 -16.35
N ASP A 299 21.07 -7.86 -16.67
CA ASP A 299 22.08 -7.04 -16.00
C ASP A 299 21.83 -6.94 -14.49
N TYR A 300 20.57 -6.76 -14.07
CA TYR A 300 20.23 -6.77 -12.65
C TYR A 300 20.50 -8.13 -12.00
N ILE A 301 19.99 -9.21 -12.60
CA ILE A 301 20.06 -10.56 -11.99
C ILE A 301 21.51 -11.03 -11.85
N LEU A 302 22.32 -10.81 -12.86
CA LEU A 302 23.71 -11.30 -12.89
C LEU A 302 24.69 -10.39 -12.16
N ASN A 303 24.48 -9.07 -12.20
CA ASN A 303 25.50 -8.11 -11.80
C ASN A 303 25.14 -7.28 -10.55
N ALA A 304 23.87 -7.30 -10.10
CA ALA A 304 23.41 -6.40 -9.03
C ALA A 304 22.45 -7.05 -8.02
N ARG A 305 21.80 -8.17 -8.39
CA ARG A 305 20.90 -8.85 -7.47
C ARG A 305 21.71 -9.46 -6.32
N PRO A 306 21.36 -9.13 -5.06
CA PRO A 306 22.06 -9.72 -3.91
C PRO A 306 21.95 -11.26 -3.92
N ALA A 307 23.01 -11.95 -3.47
CA ALA A 307 22.94 -13.36 -3.18
C ALA A 307 21.87 -13.61 -2.11
N SER A 308 20.89 -14.46 -2.43
CA SER A 308 19.75 -14.74 -1.56
C SER A 308 19.02 -15.98 -2.04
N ASP A 309 18.50 -16.76 -1.09
CA ASP A 309 17.62 -17.91 -1.37
C ASP A 309 16.18 -17.50 -1.75
N CYS A 310 15.87 -16.19 -1.71
CA CYS A 310 14.58 -15.69 -2.14
C CYS A 310 14.34 -15.98 -3.62
N PRO A 311 13.22 -16.63 -4.00
CA PRO A 311 12.94 -16.95 -5.40
C PRO A 311 12.54 -15.73 -6.23
N GLU A 312 12.17 -14.60 -5.58
CA GLU A 312 11.74 -13.38 -6.26
C GLU A 312 12.89 -12.74 -7.02
N VAL A 313 12.58 -12.21 -8.21
CA VAL A 313 13.55 -11.48 -9.04
C VAL A 313 14.01 -10.22 -8.31
N PHE A 314 13.07 -9.40 -7.84
CA PHE A 314 13.37 -8.09 -7.28
C PHE A 314 13.47 -8.13 -5.76
N LEU A 315 14.67 -7.89 -5.26
CA LEU A 315 14.96 -7.85 -3.84
C LEU A 315 15.15 -6.42 -3.34
N ARG A 316 15.11 -6.26 -2.03
CA ARG A 316 15.47 -5.01 -1.39
C ARG A 316 16.94 -4.71 -1.61
N ALA A 317 17.25 -3.47 -1.98
CA ALA A 317 18.64 -3.03 -2.13
C ALA A 317 19.34 -2.81 -0.79
N VAL A 318 18.56 -2.61 0.28
CA VAL A 318 19.04 -2.41 1.65
C VAL A 318 18.68 -3.59 2.53
N ALA A 319 19.47 -3.84 3.55
CA ALA A 319 19.26 -4.97 4.48
C ALA A 319 17.91 -4.89 5.21
N PRO A 320 17.33 -6.04 5.56
CA PRO A 320 17.70 -7.36 5.07
C PRO A 320 17.37 -7.48 3.57
N LYS A 321 18.28 -8.10 2.82
CA LYS A 321 18.18 -8.26 1.35
C LYS A 321 17.19 -9.37 0.98
N THR A 322 15.95 -9.17 1.37
CA THR A 322 14.82 -10.09 1.14
C THR A 322 13.90 -9.56 0.04
N ALA A 323 12.85 -10.33 -0.29
CA ALA A 323 11.81 -9.89 -1.21
C ALA A 323 11.20 -8.54 -0.80
N ILE A 324 10.77 -7.75 -1.78
CA ILE A 324 10.08 -6.47 -1.52
C ILE A 324 8.68 -6.79 -0.98
N ALA A 325 8.44 -6.49 0.29
CA ALA A 325 7.20 -6.86 0.98
C ALA A 325 5.98 -6.04 0.52
N ASN A 326 6.17 -4.78 0.09
CA ASN A 326 5.06 -3.87 -0.24
C ASN A 326 5.27 -3.17 -1.59
N ALA A 327 4.28 -3.29 -2.46
CA ALA A 327 4.26 -2.64 -3.77
C ALA A 327 4.25 -1.10 -3.72
N VAL A 328 3.88 -0.50 -2.59
CA VAL A 328 3.94 0.96 -2.38
C VAL A 328 5.37 1.49 -2.54
N CYS A 329 6.38 0.69 -2.15
CA CYS A 329 7.78 1.07 -2.33
C CYS A 329 8.14 1.34 -3.80
N ILE A 330 7.57 0.57 -4.74
CA ILE A 330 7.76 0.78 -6.18
C ILE A 330 7.15 2.11 -6.63
N GLY A 331 5.95 2.44 -6.14
CA GLY A 331 5.31 3.72 -6.42
C GLY A 331 6.14 4.91 -5.93
N SER A 332 6.67 4.82 -4.71
CA SER A 332 7.53 5.85 -4.12
C SER A 332 8.86 5.99 -4.88
N MET A 333 9.50 4.88 -5.24
CA MET A 333 10.71 4.85 -6.06
C MET A 333 10.46 5.55 -7.41
N PHE A 334 9.38 5.19 -8.10
CA PHE A 334 9.03 5.78 -9.39
C PHE A 334 8.78 7.29 -9.29
N GLN A 335 8.08 7.74 -8.24
CA GLN A 335 7.86 9.16 -7.98
C GLN A 335 9.18 9.93 -7.77
N GLN A 336 10.16 9.33 -7.10
CA GLN A 336 11.48 9.93 -6.91
C GLN A 336 12.20 10.12 -8.25
N TYR A 337 12.14 9.13 -9.16
CA TYR A 337 12.73 9.26 -10.49
C TYR A 337 11.99 10.27 -11.36
N GLN A 338 10.66 10.36 -11.27
CA GLN A 338 9.89 11.42 -11.92
C GLN A 338 10.36 12.82 -11.47
N LYS A 339 10.54 13.00 -10.15
CA LYS A 339 11.06 14.27 -9.60
C LYS A 339 12.47 14.57 -10.13
N LYS A 340 13.39 13.58 -10.14
CA LYS A 340 14.74 13.74 -10.69
C LYS A 340 14.73 14.08 -12.18
N ALA A 341 13.78 13.52 -12.94
CA ALA A 341 13.59 13.79 -14.36
C ALA A 341 12.90 15.15 -14.63
N GLY A 342 12.61 15.94 -13.62
CA GLY A 342 11.93 17.25 -13.75
C GLY A 342 10.47 17.11 -14.20
N ILE A 343 9.81 15.99 -13.90
CA ILE A 343 8.39 15.77 -14.22
C ILE A 343 7.54 16.26 -13.07
N THR A 344 6.78 17.32 -13.34
CA THR A 344 5.80 17.84 -12.36
C THR A 344 4.59 16.93 -12.30
N ARG A 345 4.20 16.57 -11.08
CA ARG A 345 3.05 15.71 -10.80
C ARG A 345 1.94 16.53 -10.14
N HIS A 346 0.71 16.30 -10.59
CA HIS A 346 -0.48 16.82 -9.95
C HIS A 346 -1.25 15.71 -9.26
N ALA A 347 -2.02 16.05 -8.24
CA ALA A 347 -2.86 15.07 -7.58
C ALA A 347 -3.83 14.44 -8.62
N PHE A 348 -3.82 13.10 -8.67
CA PHE A 348 -4.71 12.30 -9.54
C PHE A 348 -4.50 12.44 -11.06
N ASP A 349 -3.35 12.95 -11.48
CA ASP A 349 -2.96 13.07 -12.90
C ASP A 349 -2.84 11.71 -13.63
N GLY A 350 -2.99 10.62 -12.91
CA GLY A 350 -2.87 9.27 -13.47
C GLY A 350 -1.43 8.84 -13.83
N LYS A 351 -0.44 9.68 -13.66
CA LYS A 351 0.95 9.42 -14.06
C LYS A 351 1.80 8.70 -13.01
N GLY A 352 1.19 8.10 -11.96
CA GLY A 352 1.90 7.21 -11.02
C GLY A 352 2.42 5.95 -11.71
N PHE A 353 3.01 5.02 -10.97
CA PHE A 353 3.55 3.78 -11.50
C PHE A 353 2.54 3.00 -12.37
N HIS A 354 1.26 3.00 -12.00
CA HIS A 354 0.19 2.42 -12.81
C HIS A 354 -0.03 3.15 -14.15
N GLY A 355 0.48 4.38 -14.30
CA GLY A 355 0.52 5.12 -15.57
C GLY A 355 1.33 4.43 -16.67
N LEU A 356 2.33 3.60 -16.31
CA LEU A 356 3.09 2.76 -17.26
C LEU A 356 2.19 1.70 -17.91
N ARG A 357 1.31 1.09 -17.14
CA ARG A 357 0.33 0.13 -17.67
C ARG A 357 -0.71 0.80 -18.57
N ARG A 358 -1.14 2.02 -18.22
CA ARG A 358 -2.03 2.82 -19.09
C ARG A 358 -1.34 3.24 -20.39
N ARG A 359 -0.05 3.57 -20.34
CA ARG A 359 0.77 3.82 -21.51
C ARG A 359 0.76 2.63 -22.46
N LEU A 360 1.05 1.42 -21.96
CA LEU A 360 1.01 0.21 -22.77
C LEU A 360 -0.38 -0.02 -23.39
N ALA A 361 -1.44 0.10 -22.57
CA ALA A 361 -2.81 -0.06 -23.06
C ALA A 361 -3.14 0.93 -24.17
N LYS A 362 -2.77 2.22 -24.01
CA LYS A 362 -2.93 3.23 -25.07
C LYS A 362 -2.16 2.85 -26.32
N LYS A 363 -0.88 2.45 -26.19
CA LYS A 363 -0.05 2.06 -27.33
C LYS A 363 -0.70 0.92 -28.12
N LEU A 364 -1.16 -0.13 -27.44
CA LEU A 364 -1.86 -1.25 -28.07
C LEU A 364 -3.18 -0.81 -28.74
N LEU A 365 -3.92 0.08 -28.09
CA LEU A 365 -5.20 0.58 -28.62
C LEU A 365 -4.98 1.38 -29.92
N VAL A 366 -4.02 2.32 -29.93
CA VAL A 366 -3.69 3.15 -31.10
C VAL A 366 -3.14 2.31 -32.25
N THR A 367 -2.49 1.17 -31.99
CA THR A 367 -2.04 0.22 -33.02
C THR A 367 -3.16 -0.72 -33.51
N GLY A 368 -4.42 -0.47 -33.14
CA GLY A 368 -5.57 -1.25 -33.62
C GLY A 368 -5.80 -2.57 -32.89
N THR A 369 -5.11 -2.81 -31.77
CA THR A 369 -5.33 -4.05 -30.98
C THR A 369 -6.74 -4.05 -30.39
N PRO A 370 -7.56 -5.09 -30.60
CA PRO A 370 -8.90 -5.18 -30.03
C PRO A 370 -8.90 -5.04 -28.51
N LEU A 371 -9.90 -4.33 -27.95
CA LEU A 371 -10.01 -4.10 -26.50
C LEU A 371 -10.06 -5.41 -25.69
N THR A 372 -10.65 -6.46 -26.24
CA THR A 372 -10.68 -7.82 -25.66
C THR A 372 -9.28 -8.40 -25.52
N THR A 373 -8.45 -8.25 -26.56
CA THR A 373 -7.04 -8.69 -26.55
C THR A 373 -6.22 -7.88 -25.54
N ILE A 374 -6.42 -6.55 -25.49
CA ILE A 374 -5.80 -5.69 -24.46
C ILE A 374 -6.19 -6.14 -23.07
N ALA A 375 -7.47 -6.47 -22.84
CA ALA A 375 -7.94 -6.98 -21.57
C ALA A 375 -7.24 -8.30 -21.18
N GLN A 376 -7.06 -9.21 -22.12
CA GLN A 376 -6.35 -10.48 -21.92
C GLN A 376 -4.87 -10.26 -21.60
N ILE A 377 -4.15 -9.45 -22.40
CA ILE A 377 -2.74 -9.10 -22.15
C ILE A 377 -2.54 -8.53 -20.75
N LEU A 378 -3.45 -7.64 -20.35
CA LEU A 378 -3.37 -7.01 -19.06
C LEU A 378 -3.94 -7.88 -17.91
N GLY A 379 -4.60 -9.02 -18.20
CA GLY A 379 -5.22 -9.88 -17.20
C GLY A 379 -6.36 -9.18 -16.45
N HIS A 380 -7.31 -8.60 -17.19
CA HIS A 380 -8.55 -8.07 -16.65
C HIS A 380 -9.62 -9.16 -16.60
N ASP A 381 -10.37 -9.22 -15.48
CA ASP A 381 -11.50 -10.15 -15.34
C ASP A 381 -12.73 -9.67 -16.10
N ASP A 382 -12.93 -8.34 -16.15
CA ASP A 382 -14.06 -7.68 -16.79
C ASP A 382 -13.57 -6.67 -17.84
N LEU A 383 -14.20 -6.67 -19.00
CA LEU A 383 -13.98 -5.67 -20.04
C LEU A 383 -14.27 -4.23 -19.57
N LYS A 384 -15.17 -4.08 -18.56
CA LYS A 384 -15.45 -2.77 -17.94
C LYS A 384 -14.16 -2.14 -17.38
N SER A 385 -13.25 -2.96 -16.85
CA SER A 385 -11.94 -2.50 -16.36
C SER A 385 -11.03 -1.94 -17.47
N SER A 386 -11.27 -2.34 -18.74
CA SER A 386 -10.52 -1.87 -19.90
C SER A 386 -11.16 -0.65 -20.58
N ARG A 387 -12.46 -0.37 -20.34
CA ARG A 387 -13.16 0.79 -20.93
C ARG A 387 -12.49 2.12 -20.63
N GLN A 388 -11.84 2.24 -19.47
CA GLN A 388 -11.09 3.45 -19.13
C GLN A 388 -9.97 3.79 -20.12
N TYR A 389 -9.50 2.83 -20.92
CA TYR A 389 -8.47 3.08 -21.92
C TYR A 389 -9.03 3.68 -23.22
N LEU A 390 -10.31 3.46 -23.53
CA LEU A 390 -10.97 4.04 -24.69
C LEU A 390 -10.90 5.58 -24.66
N SER A 391 -11.02 6.18 -23.48
CA SER A 391 -10.90 7.63 -23.32
C SER A 391 -9.48 8.18 -23.62
N LEU A 392 -8.48 7.31 -23.75
CA LEU A 392 -7.11 7.68 -24.10
C LEU A 392 -6.88 7.71 -25.61
N ASP A 393 -7.81 7.16 -26.39
CA ASP A 393 -7.76 7.13 -27.87
C ASP A 393 -8.53 8.31 -28.46
N THR A 394 -8.02 9.50 -28.22
CA THR A 394 -8.64 10.73 -28.71
C THR A 394 -8.63 10.86 -30.23
N GLY A 395 -7.73 10.16 -30.94
CA GLY A 395 -7.66 10.12 -32.40
C GLY A 395 -8.90 9.44 -33.01
N ASN A 396 -9.10 8.17 -32.69
CA ASN A 396 -10.23 7.39 -33.18
C ASN A 396 -11.58 7.90 -32.63
N LEU A 397 -11.61 8.45 -31.40
CA LEU A 397 -12.83 9.10 -30.88
C LEU A 397 -13.25 10.34 -31.69
N LYS A 398 -12.30 11.10 -32.23
CA LYS A 398 -12.60 12.24 -33.14
C LYS A 398 -13.17 11.78 -34.46
N GLU A 399 -12.78 10.64 -35.00
CA GLU A 399 -13.36 10.05 -36.21
C GLU A 399 -14.82 9.64 -36.01
N CYS A 400 -15.21 9.31 -34.77
CA CYS A 400 -16.60 9.00 -34.42
C CYS A 400 -17.45 10.28 -34.19
N ALA A 401 -16.82 11.45 -34.14
CA ALA A 401 -17.54 12.70 -33.93
C ALA A 401 -18.40 13.03 -35.17
N LEU A 402 -19.63 13.47 -34.95
CA LEU A 402 -20.48 13.96 -36.04
C LEU A 402 -19.81 15.14 -36.71
N ASP A 403 -19.87 15.14 -38.02
CA ASP A 403 -19.41 16.27 -38.83
C ASP A 403 -20.41 17.44 -38.68
N PHE A 404 -19.95 18.51 -38.05
CA PHE A 404 -20.72 19.74 -37.87
C PHE A 404 -20.59 20.70 -39.04
N ARG A 405 -19.92 20.34 -40.15
CA ARG A 405 -19.82 21.17 -41.35
C ARG A 405 -21.22 21.42 -41.92
N GLY A 406 -21.62 22.69 -41.99
CA GLY A 406 -22.94 23.09 -42.45
C GLY A 406 -23.98 23.33 -41.37
N ILE A 407 -23.65 23.11 -40.08
CA ILE A 407 -24.49 23.53 -38.97
C ILE A 407 -24.00 24.91 -38.51
N PRO A 408 -24.82 25.97 -38.59
CA PRO A 408 -24.44 27.28 -38.08
C PRO A 408 -24.31 27.20 -36.56
N MET A 409 -23.11 27.46 -36.06
CA MET A 409 -22.83 27.56 -34.62
C MET A 409 -23.14 28.96 -34.15
N GLU A 410 -24.28 29.18 -33.55
CA GLU A 410 -24.52 30.38 -32.76
C GLU A 410 -23.75 30.27 -31.45
N ARG A 411 -22.81 31.20 -31.23
CA ARG A 411 -22.13 31.36 -29.98
C ARG A 411 -23.16 31.86 -28.93
N ARG A 412 -23.79 30.97 -28.19
CA ARG A 412 -24.45 31.36 -26.95
C ARG A 412 -23.36 31.64 -25.93
N GLU A 413 -23.20 32.89 -25.56
CA GLU A 413 -22.43 33.27 -24.38
C GLU A 413 -23.08 32.55 -23.17
N LEU A 414 -22.34 31.65 -22.59
CA LEU A 414 -22.69 31.07 -21.29
C LEU A 414 -22.43 32.18 -20.26
N LEU A 415 -23.51 32.82 -19.81
CA LEU A 415 -23.53 33.64 -18.60
C LEU A 415 -23.40 32.78 -17.34
#